data_5bfd23905374ccff3ea533ed9be594f8
#
_entry.id   5bfd23905374ccff3ea533ed9be594f8
#
_cell.length_a   1.000
_cell.length_b   1.000
_cell.length_c   1.000
_cell.angle_alpha   90.00
_cell.angle_beta   90.00
_cell.angle_gamma   90.00
#
_symmetry.space_group_name_H-M   'P 1'
#
loop_
_entity.id
_entity.type
_entity.pdbx_description
1 polymer ?
#
loop_
_entity_poly.entity_id
_entity_poly.type
_entity_poly.pdbx_seq_one_letter_code
_entity_poly.pdbx_strand_id
1 'polypeptide(L)'
;MYRALTWLAMQRGVPLDQADRLAELAEAEPVRFDEAGRVFIAGVDVTASIRDSRIDRMVPVVARHPQVRQVMRVRQRELAEQGDAVIEGRDIGTVVVPDADVKIYLVANTDERARRRMSERPGIGADALATDLRLRDERDAINMRPAADAQQIDTTDLTAEDVVERIEELVRARRAAPSAAQ
;
A
#
# COMPACT_ATOMS: atom_id res chain seq x y z
N MET A 1 -0.67 2.68 -6.34
CA MET A 1 -1.53 2.28 -7.47
C MET A 1 -2.97 2.76 -7.31
N TYR A 2 -3.75 2.38 -6.28
CA TYR A 2 -5.13 2.85 -6.08
C TYR A 2 -5.29 4.38 -6.12
N ARG A 3 -4.35 5.14 -5.54
CA ARG A 3 -4.34 6.61 -5.61
C ARG A 3 -4.28 7.14 -7.03
N ALA A 4 -3.45 6.53 -7.89
CA ALA A 4 -3.33 6.93 -9.29
C ALA A 4 -4.63 6.66 -10.06
N LEU A 5 -5.24 5.48 -9.87
CA LEU A 5 -6.55 5.18 -10.45
C LEU A 5 -7.62 6.15 -9.96
N THR A 6 -7.65 6.44 -8.64
CA THR A 6 -8.61 7.40 -8.07
C THR A 6 -8.45 8.78 -8.71
N TRP A 7 -7.20 9.25 -8.85
CA TRP A 7 -6.90 10.50 -9.52
C TRP A 7 -7.42 10.51 -10.96
N LEU A 8 -7.10 9.46 -11.74
CA LEU A 8 -7.53 9.38 -13.14
C LEU A 8 -9.05 9.33 -13.28
N ALA A 9 -9.73 8.54 -12.44
CA ALA A 9 -11.19 8.47 -12.43
C ALA A 9 -11.82 9.85 -12.17
N MET A 10 -11.29 10.60 -11.20
CA MET A 10 -11.75 11.96 -10.92
C MET A 10 -11.48 12.91 -12.10
N GLN A 11 -10.34 12.82 -12.77
CA GLN A 11 -10.02 13.64 -13.95
C GLN A 11 -10.95 13.36 -15.14
N ARG A 12 -11.32 12.08 -15.32
CA ARG A 12 -12.21 11.66 -16.43
C ARG A 12 -13.69 11.70 -16.05
N GLY A 13 -14.04 12.16 -14.85
CA GLY A 13 -15.42 12.20 -14.38
C GLY A 13 -16.07 10.82 -14.26
N VAL A 14 -15.28 9.77 -14.03
CA VAL A 14 -15.80 8.42 -13.79
C VAL A 14 -16.31 8.34 -12.34
N PRO A 15 -17.60 8.02 -12.11
CA PRO A 15 -18.15 7.90 -10.77
C PRO A 15 -17.42 6.82 -9.96
N LEU A 16 -17.03 7.16 -8.72
CA LEU A 16 -16.20 6.28 -7.89
C LEU A 16 -16.97 5.10 -7.26
N ASP A 17 -18.27 5.05 -7.43
CA ASP A 17 -19.15 3.96 -7.03
C ASP A 17 -19.44 2.96 -8.16
N GLN A 18 -19.01 3.23 -9.40
CA GLN A 18 -19.19 2.36 -10.55
C GLN A 18 -18.00 1.41 -10.71
N ALA A 19 -18.09 0.26 -10.03
CA ALA A 19 -17.02 -0.73 -9.95
C ALA A 19 -16.48 -1.20 -11.30
N ASP A 20 -17.38 -1.52 -12.25
CA ASP A 20 -17.00 -2.05 -13.56
C ASP A 20 -16.26 -1.02 -14.41
N ARG A 21 -16.74 0.23 -14.43
CA ARG A 21 -16.07 1.32 -15.14
C ARG A 21 -14.70 1.66 -14.55
N LEU A 22 -14.55 1.53 -13.24
CA LEU A 22 -13.26 1.72 -12.57
C LEU A 22 -12.29 0.58 -12.88
N ALA A 23 -12.78 -0.66 -12.98
CA ALA A 23 -11.98 -1.79 -13.38
C ALA A 23 -11.52 -1.67 -14.83
N GLU A 24 -12.44 -1.38 -15.76
CA GLU A 24 -12.13 -1.09 -17.16
C GLU A 24 -11.08 0.01 -17.31
N LEU A 25 -11.23 1.10 -16.53
CA LEU A 25 -10.26 2.20 -16.54
C LEU A 25 -8.88 1.74 -16.04
N ALA A 26 -8.85 0.89 -15.01
CA ALA A 26 -7.60 0.37 -14.45
C ALA A 26 -6.88 -0.59 -15.42
N GLU A 27 -7.62 -1.37 -16.19
CA GLU A 27 -7.10 -2.26 -17.23
C GLU A 27 -6.57 -1.47 -18.44
N ALA A 28 -7.34 -0.50 -18.91
CA ALA A 28 -6.97 0.32 -20.06
C ALA A 28 -5.76 1.23 -19.78
N GLU A 29 -5.63 1.69 -18.56
CA GLU A 29 -4.57 2.66 -18.17
C GLU A 29 -3.78 2.13 -16.96
N PRO A 30 -2.89 1.15 -17.16
CA PRO A 30 -2.12 0.56 -16.08
C PRO A 30 -1.16 1.57 -15.46
N VAL A 31 -1.08 1.55 -14.12
CA VAL A 31 -0.11 2.36 -13.38
C VAL A 31 1.29 1.87 -13.67
N ARG A 32 2.20 2.79 -13.93
CA ARG A 32 3.62 2.54 -14.18
C ARG A 32 4.48 3.29 -13.19
N PHE A 33 5.65 2.74 -12.94
CA PHE A 33 6.71 3.36 -12.15
C PHE A 33 7.96 3.46 -13.00
N ASP A 34 8.74 4.52 -12.86
CA ASP A 34 10.06 4.60 -13.45
C ASP A 34 11.17 4.29 -12.42
N GLU A 35 12.40 4.29 -12.87
CA GLU A 35 13.59 4.02 -12.03
C GLU A 35 13.77 5.03 -10.89
N ALA A 36 13.27 6.25 -11.05
CA ALA A 36 13.26 7.28 -10.01
C ALA A 36 12.08 7.16 -9.03
N GLY A 37 11.22 6.13 -9.16
CA GLY A 37 10.04 5.92 -8.33
C GLY A 37 8.88 6.87 -8.62
N ARG A 38 8.91 7.58 -9.76
CA ARG A 38 7.77 8.42 -10.18
C ARG A 38 6.62 7.53 -10.66
N VAL A 39 5.41 8.02 -10.43
CA VAL A 39 4.15 7.30 -10.71
C VAL A 39 3.48 7.89 -11.94
N PHE A 40 3.19 7.04 -12.92
CA PHE A 40 2.52 7.44 -14.15
C PHE A 40 1.22 6.68 -14.34
N ILE A 41 0.19 7.35 -14.86
CA ILE A 41 -1.05 6.75 -15.33
C ILE A 41 -1.56 7.55 -16.54
N ALA A 42 -2.05 6.86 -17.57
CA ALA A 42 -2.47 7.48 -18.83
C ALA A 42 -1.39 8.42 -19.43
N GLY A 43 -0.10 8.06 -19.29
CA GLY A 43 1.02 8.86 -19.77
C GLY A 43 1.35 10.10 -18.94
N VAL A 44 0.62 10.38 -17.86
CA VAL A 44 0.80 11.58 -17.02
C VAL A 44 1.58 11.22 -15.76
N ASP A 45 2.61 12.03 -15.42
CA ASP A 45 3.27 11.96 -14.11
C ASP A 45 2.29 12.49 -13.03
N VAL A 46 1.91 11.61 -12.14
CA VAL A 46 0.96 11.91 -11.05
C VAL A 46 1.59 11.86 -9.66
N THR A 47 2.91 11.76 -9.58
CA THR A 47 3.67 11.56 -8.34
C THR A 47 3.30 12.56 -7.25
N ALA A 48 3.18 13.83 -7.57
CA ALA A 48 2.75 14.85 -6.63
C ALA A 48 1.22 14.84 -6.43
N SER A 49 0.47 14.72 -7.53
CA SER A 49 -0.99 14.82 -7.53
C SER A 49 -1.66 13.74 -6.68
N ILE A 50 -1.12 12.53 -6.63
CA ILE A 50 -1.69 11.43 -5.84
C ILE A 50 -1.51 11.60 -4.32
N ARG A 51 -0.78 12.62 -3.87
CA ARG A 51 -0.58 12.96 -2.45
C ARG A 51 -1.59 13.97 -1.94
N ASP A 52 -2.46 14.51 -2.81
CA ASP A 52 -3.54 15.43 -2.44
C ASP A 52 -4.51 14.77 -1.45
N SER A 53 -4.91 15.52 -0.43
CA SER A 53 -5.84 15.07 0.61
C SER A 53 -7.22 14.66 0.08
N ARG A 54 -7.65 15.22 -1.05
CA ARG A 54 -8.89 14.82 -1.73
C ARG A 54 -8.79 13.40 -2.25
N ILE A 55 -7.63 13.03 -2.83
CA ILE A 55 -7.37 11.65 -3.27
C ILE A 55 -7.40 10.72 -2.07
N ASP A 56 -6.71 11.07 -0.97
CA ASP A 56 -6.69 10.26 0.26
C ASP A 56 -8.07 9.87 0.76
N ARG A 57 -9.02 10.82 0.73
CA ARG A 57 -10.40 10.57 1.16
C ARG A 57 -11.17 9.65 0.23
N MET A 58 -10.85 9.65 -1.06
CA MET A 58 -11.59 8.89 -2.08
C MET A 58 -11.01 7.49 -2.33
N VAL A 59 -9.74 7.27 -2.05
CA VAL A 59 -9.10 5.94 -2.22
C VAL A 59 -9.89 4.80 -1.59
N PRO A 60 -10.41 4.89 -0.35
CA PRO A 60 -11.17 3.79 0.25
C PRO A 60 -12.45 3.43 -0.54
N VAL A 61 -13.06 4.41 -1.21
CA VAL A 61 -14.24 4.16 -2.06
C VAL A 61 -13.87 3.31 -3.26
N VAL A 62 -12.75 3.63 -3.92
CA VAL A 62 -12.24 2.88 -5.08
C VAL A 62 -11.70 1.51 -4.67
N ALA A 63 -10.94 1.44 -3.57
CA ALA A 63 -10.29 0.21 -3.11
C ALA A 63 -11.24 -0.85 -2.54
N ARG A 64 -12.49 -0.50 -2.21
CA ARG A 64 -13.50 -1.47 -1.74
C ARG A 64 -14.08 -2.35 -2.84
N HIS A 65 -13.99 -1.93 -4.12
CA HIS A 65 -14.58 -2.67 -5.23
C HIS A 65 -13.77 -3.93 -5.56
N PRO A 66 -14.38 -5.14 -5.48
CA PRO A 66 -13.67 -6.39 -5.76
C PRO A 66 -13.08 -6.45 -7.18
N GLN A 67 -13.78 -5.91 -8.18
CA GLN A 67 -13.33 -5.86 -9.58
C GLN A 67 -12.03 -5.05 -9.70
N VAL A 68 -12.00 -3.85 -9.10
CA VAL A 68 -10.79 -3.00 -9.08
C VAL A 68 -9.64 -3.72 -8.35
N ARG A 69 -9.94 -4.37 -7.21
CA ARG A 69 -8.93 -5.12 -6.46
C ARG A 69 -8.33 -6.25 -7.27
N GLN A 70 -9.14 -6.93 -8.09
CA GLN A 70 -8.66 -8.00 -8.96
C GLN A 70 -7.66 -7.47 -10.00
N VAL A 71 -7.99 -6.40 -10.71
CA VAL A 71 -7.09 -5.76 -11.67
C VAL A 71 -5.79 -5.31 -10.99
N MET A 72 -5.91 -4.62 -9.84
CA MET A 72 -4.74 -4.15 -9.09
C MET A 72 -3.85 -5.29 -8.60
N ARG A 73 -4.44 -6.43 -8.19
CA ARG A 73 -3.69 -7.63 -7.76
C ARG A 73 -2.87 -8.21 -8.90
N VAL A 74 -3.48 -8.38 -10.07
CA VAL A 74 -2.76 -8.85 -11.25
C VAL A 74 -1.56 -7.93 -11.53
N ARG A 75 -1.80 -6.63 -11.56
CA ARG A 75 -0.75 -5.65 -11.85
C ARG A 75 0.36 -5.62 -10.79
N GLN A 76 0.01 -5.78 -9.52
CA GLN A 76 1.00 -5.85 -8.43
C GLN A 76 1.87 -7.10 -8.54
N ARG A 77 1.30 -8.25 -8.92
CA ARG A 77 2.06 -9.49 -9.17
C ARG A 77 3.01 -9.34 -10.35
N GLU A 78 2.55 -8.81 -11.46
CA GLU A 78 3.41 -8.54 -12.62
C GLU A 78 4.62 -7.67 -12.24
N LEU A 79 4.43 -6.67 -11.39
CA LEU A 79 5.51 -5.82 -10.91
C LEU A 79 6.46 -6.57 -9.96
N ALA A 80 5.94 -7.47 -9.13
CA ALA A 80 6.76 -8.31 -8.26
C ALA A 80 7.63 -9.32 -9.05
N GLU A 81 7.13 -9.81 -10.18
CA GLU A 81 7.81 -10.79 -11.04
C GLU A 81 8.93 -10.16 -11.93
N GLN A 82 8.96 -8.84 -12.07
CA GLN A 82 9.96 -8.15 -12.90
C GLN A 82 11.36 -8.06 -12.28
N GLY A 83 11.54 -8.50 -11.04
CA GLY A 83 12.81 -8.50 -10.32
C GLY A 83 12.65 -8.24 -8.83
N ASP A 84 13.72 -7.79 -8.18
CA ASP A 84 13.68 -7.42 -6.77
C ASP A 84 12.67 -6.29 -6.54
N ALA A 85 11.62 -6.57 -5.78
CA ALA A 85 10.55 -5.63 -5.51
C ALA A 85 10.22 -5.55 -4.02
N VAL A 86 9.90 -4.36 -3.55
CA VAL A 86 9.30 -4.12 -2.23
C VAL A 86 7.88 -3.60 -2.43
N ILE A 87 6.90 -4.34 -1.94
CA ILE A 87 5.48 -3.99 -2.09
C ILE A 87 4.88 -3.79 -0.71
N GLU A 88 4.30 -2.63 -0.49
CA GLU A 88 3.59 -2.30 0.74
C GLU A 88 2.07 -2.32 0.54
N GLY A 89 1.35 -2.75 1.57
CA GLY A 89 -0.11 -2.75 1.57
C GLY A 89 -0.70 -3.48 2.76
N ARG A 90 -1.99 -3.80 2.68
CA ARG A 90 -2.76 -4.37 3.79
C ARG A 90 -2.80 -5.90 3.75
N ASP A 91 -2.85 -6.45 2.57
CA ASP A 91 -3.03 -7.88 2.29
C ASP A 91 -1.97 -8.42 1.32
N ILE A 92 -0.80 -7.77 1.24
CA ILE A 92 0.23 -8.13 0.27
C ILE A 92 0.73 -9.56 0.50
N GLY A 93 1.17 -9.87 1.71
CA GLY A 93 1.74 -11.19 2.04
C GLY A 93 0.70 -12.30 2.22
N THR A 94 -0.61 -11.98 2.25
CA THR A 94 -1.68 -12.98 2.41
C THR A 94 -2.46 -13.25 1.13
N VAL A 95 -2.61 -12.24 0.27
CA VAL A 95 -3.51 -12.31 -0.91
C VAL A 95 -2.80 -11.94 -2.21
N VAL A 96 -1.98 -10.89 -2.20
CA VAL A 96 -1.37 -10.38 -3.44
C VAL A 96 -0.17 -11.24 -3.84
N VAL A 97 0.83 -11.37 -2.96
CA VAL A 97 2.05 -12.18 -3.18
C VAL A 97 2.26 -13.09 -1.97
N PRO A 98 1.44 -14.16 -1.84
CA PRO A 98 1.51 -15.06 -0.69
C PRO A 98 2.78 -15.92 -0.66
N ASP A 99 3.51 -15.95 -1.74
CA ASP A 99 4.77 -16.67 -1.96
C ASP A 99 6.01 -15.75 -1.95
N ALA A 100 5.86 -14.50 -1.48
CA ALA A 100 6.98 -13.58 -1.33
C ALA A 100 8.09 -14.17 -0.45
N ASP A 101 9.35 -13.98 -0.85
CA ASP A 101 10.54 -14.50 -0.14
C ASP A 101 10.67 -14.03 1.30
N VAL A 102 10.30 -12.77 1.54
CA VAL A 102 10.30 -12.15 2.87
C VAL A 102 8.98 -11.41 3.07
N LYS A 103 8.30 -11.74 4.17
CA LYS A 103 7.06 -11.07 4.56
C LYS A 103 7.25 -10.41 5.91
N ILE A 104 6.95 -9.14 5.97
CA ILE A 104 7.12 -8.33 7.17
C ILE A 104 5.79 -7.69 7.54
N TYR A 105 5.46 -7.78 8.82
CA TYR A 105 4.28 -7.14 9.39
C TYR A 105 4.73 -6.09 10.41
N LEU A 106 4.58 -4.82 10.04
CA LEU A 106 4.95 -3.70 10.90
C LEU A 106 3.81 -3.37 11.86
N VAL A 107 4.12 -3.27 13.13
CA VAL A 107 3.20 -2.81 14.17
C VAL A 107 3.77 -1.60 14.91
N ALA A 108 2.92 -0.79 15.48
CA ALA A 108 3.27 0.25 16.44
C ALA A 108 2.09 0.48 17.37
N ASN A 109 2.32 0.96 18.59
CA ASN A 109 1.25 1.33 19.48
C ASN A 109 0.42 2.49 18.92
N THR A 110 -0.81 2.65 19.42
CA THR A 110 -1.77 3.62 18.90
C THR A 110 -1.29 5.06 19.03
N ASP A 111 -0.62 5.38 20.15
CA ASP A 111 -0.15 6.74 20.43
C ASP A 111 0.97 7.14 19.46
N GLU A 112 1.92 6.24 19.20
CA GLU A 112 3.00 6.47 18.25
C GLU A 112 2.45 6.63 16.82
N ARG A 113 1.48 5.82 16.44
CA ARG A 113 0.81 5.93 15.14
C ARG A 113 0.08 7.27 15.00
N ALA A 114 -0.59 7.73 16.05
CA ALA A 114 -1.22 9.04 16.09
C ALA A 114 -0.18 10.16 15.97
N ARG A 115 0.93 10.07 16.72
CA ARG A 115 2.04 11.03 16.67
C ARG A 115 2.64 11.14 15.25
N ARG A 116 2.92 10.01 14.59
CA ARG A 116 3.43 10.00 13.20
C ARG A 116 2.45 10.67 12.24
N ARG A 117 1.17 10.40 12.38
CA ARG A 117 0.13 11.04 11.56
C ARG A 117 0.03 12.55 11.78
N MET A 118 0.20 13.00 13.02
CA MET A 118 0.20 14.44 13.31
C MET A 118 1.36 15.16 12.63
N SER A 119 2.55 14.56 12.61
CA SER A 119 3.70 15.14 11.92
C SER A 119 3.53 15.18 10.39
N GLU A 120 2.86 14.18 9.81
CA GLU A 120 2.57 14.13 8.37
C GLU A 120 1.47 15.12 7.94
N ARG A 121 0.60 15.53 8.85
CA ARG A 121 -0.59 16.37 8.56
C ARG A 121 -0.75 17.51 9.55
N PRO A 122 0.17 18.49 9.54
CA PRO A 122 0.06 19.64 10.40
C PRO A 122 -1.22 20.42 10.09
N GLY A 123 -2.05 20.68 11.10
CA GLY A 123 -3.30 21.44 10.99
C GLY A 123 -4.59 20.62 11.18
N ILE A 124 -4.50 19.31 11.39
CA ILE A 124 -5.64 18.50 11.83
C ILE A 124 -5.56 18.31 13.35
N GLY A 125 -6.66 18.57 14.06
CA GLY A 125 -6.71 18.40 15.53
C GLY A 125 -6.47 16.93 15.93
N ALA A 126 -5.78 16.72 17.05
CA ALA A 126 -5.38 15.40 17.55
C ALA A 126 -6.58 14.43 17.69
N ASP A 127 -7.72 14.91 18.21
CA ASP A 127 -8.91 14.09 18.41
C ASP A 127 -9.54 13.63 17.08
N ALA A 128 -9.57 14.51 16.08
CA ALA A 128 -10.06 14.17 14.75
C ALA A 128 -9.16 13.11 14.09
N LEU A 129 -7.85 13.23 14.28
CA LEU A 129 -6.88 12.30 13.75
C LEU A 129 -6.93 10.93 14.43
N ALA A 130 -7.08 10.90 15.77
CA ALA A 130 -7.24 9.66 16.53
C ALA A 130 -8.53 8.92 16.13
N THR A 131 -9.61 9.68 15.90
CA THR A 131 -10.89 9.11 15.43
C THR A 131 -10.75 8.54 14.01
N ASP A 132 -10.09 9.26 13.09
CA ASP A 132 -9.84 8.78 11.72
C ASP A 132 -8.98 7.50 11.72
N LEU A 133 -7.95 7.43 12.56
CA LEU A 133 -7.11 6.24 12.72
C LEU A 133 -7.93 5.04 13.22
N ARG A 134 -8.74 5.22 14.25
CA ARG A 134 -9.58 4.14 14.79
C ARG A 134 -10.57 3.62 13.76
N LEU A 135 -11.28 4.50 13.08
CA LEU A 135 -12.22 4.12 12.02
C LEU A 135 -11.53 3.41 10.85
N ARG A 136 -10.30 3.78 10.55
CA ARG A 136 -9.49 3.12 9.54
C ARG A 136 -9.04 1.73 10.00
N ASP A 137 -8.59 1.60 11.24
CA ASP A 137 -8.20 0.31 11.81
C ASP A 137 -9.38 -0.67 11.85
N GLU A 138 -10.56 -0.22 12.25
CA GLU A 138 -11.78 -1.04 12.25
C GLU A 138 -12.13 -1.53 10.83
N ARG A 139 -12.01 -0.68 9.81
CA ARG A 139 -12.27 -1.05 8.41
C ARG A 139 -11.21 -1.99 7.85
N ASP A 140 -9.97 -1.77 8.23
CA ASP A 140 -8.83 -2.52 7.72
C ASP A 140 -8.64 -3.86 8.47
N ALA A 141 -9.19 -4.01 9.68
CA ALA A 141 -8.98 -5.16 10.58
C ALA A 141 -9.23 -6.53 9.90
N ILE A 142 -10.20 -6.61 9.00
CA ILE A 142 -10.53 -7.84 8.26
C ILE A 142 -9.40 -8.22 7.29
N ASN A 143 -8.72 -7.23 6.71
CA ASN A 143 -7.70 -7.41 5.69
C ASN A 143 -6.25 -7.29 6.22
N MET A 144 -6.08 -6.90 7.49
CA MET A 144 -4.78 -6.64 8.11
C MET A 144 -4.29 -7.81 8.98
N ARG A 145 -4.62 -9.04 8.62
CA ARG A 145 -4.04 -10.20 9.31
C ARG A 145 -2.64 -10.46 8.75
N PRO A 146 -1.63 -10.65 9.63
CA PRO A 146 -0.31 -11.04 9.16
C PRO A 146 -0.39 -12.39 8.46
N ALA A 147 0.45 -12.61 7.44
CA ALA A 147 0.66 -13.94 6.91
C ALA A 147 1.27 -14.82 8.01
N ALA A 148 0.98 -16.13 7.98
CA ALA A 148 1.44 -17.05 9.03
C ALA A 148 2.98 -17.12 9.14
N ASP A 149 3.67 -16.84 8.04
CA ASP A 149 5.12 -16.81 7.91
C ASP A 149 5.70 -15.38 7.94
N ALA A 150 4.88 -14.36 8.24
CA ALA A 150 5.34 -12.99 8.34
C ALA A 150 6.12 -12.75 9.64
N GLN A 151 7.25 -12.07 9.50
CA GLN A 151 8.01 -11.58 10.66
C GLN A 151 7.42 -10.26 11.14
N GLN A 152 7.02 -10.23 12.40
CA GLN A 152 6.49 -9.02 13.01
C GLN A 152 7.62 -8.15 13.54
N ILE A 153 7.60 -6.87 13.20
CA ILE A 153 8.51 -5.85 13.73
C ILE A 153 7.67 -4.79 14.46
N ASP A 154 7.88 -4.67 15.76
CA ASP A 154 7.35 -3.54 16.52
C ASP A 154 8.23 -2.32 16.28
N THR A 155 7.63 -1.29 15.72
CA THR A 155 8.31 -0.05 15.34
C THR A 155 8.01 1.10 16.29
N THR A 156 7.41 0.83 17.45
CA THR A 156 6.97 1.87 18.41
C THR A 156 8.10 2.82 18.78
N ASP A 157 9.27 2.28 19.12
CA ASP A 157 10.42 3.03 19.58
C ASP A 157 11.56 3.08 18.53
N LEU A 158 11.26 2.74 17.28
CA LEU A 158 12.25 2.69 16.20
C LEU A 158 12.14 3.91 15.27
N THR A 159 13.28 4.37 14.80
CA THR A 159 13.35 5.32 13.67
C THR A 159 13.05 4.59 12.35
N ALA A 160 12.83 5.35 11.29
CA ALA A 160 12.65 4.78 9.95
C ALA A 160 13.92 4.03 9.51
N GLU A 161 15.08 4.56 9.84
CA GLU A 161 16.40 3.98 9.55
C GLU A 161 16.59 2.64 10.25
N ASP A 162 16.25 2.55 11.56
CA ASP A 162 16.30 1.29 12.32
C ASP A 162 15.40 0.21 11.71
N VAL A 163 14.21 0.61 11.25
CA VAL A 163 13.28 -0.32 10.58
C VAL A 163 13.84 -0.82 9.26
N VAL A 164 14.42 0.07 8.45
CA VAL A 164 15.06 -0.30 7.17
C VAL A 164 16.21 -1.26 7.42
N GLU A 165 17.10 -0.98 8.38
CA GLU A 165 18.23 -1.85 8.72
C GLU A 165 17.76 -3.26 9.10
N ARG A 166 16.76 -3.36 9.96
CA ARG A 166 16.16 -4.67 10.32
C ARG A 166 15.58 -5.42 9.14
N ILE A 167 14.89 -4.71 8.24
CA ILE A 167 14.34 -5.32 7.03
C ILE A 167 15.46 -5.82 6.12
N GLU A 168 16.52 -5.04 5.94
CA GLU A 168 17.67 -5.44 5.14
C GLU A 168 18.37 -6.68 5.72
N GLU A 169 18.54 -6.76 7.05
CA GLU A 169 19.10 -7.95 7.71
C GLU A 169 18.29 -9.20 7.40
N LEU A 170 16.94 -9.11 7.45
CA LEU A 170 16.06 -10.23 7.14
C LEU A 170 16.18 -10.66 5.67
N VAL A 171 16.26 -9.70 4.76
CA VAL A 171 16.43 -9.96 3.33
C VAL A 171 17.81 -10.61 3.07
N ARG A 172 18.88 -10.09 3.69
CA ARG A 172 20.23 -10.69 3.57
C ARG A 172 20.27 -12.12 4.11
N ALA A 173 19.66 -12.37 5.27
CA ALA A 173 19.57 -13.70 5.86
C ALA A 173 18.81 -14.67 4.96
N ARG A 174 17.70 -14.23 4.35
CA ARG A 174 16.93 -15.05 3.41
C ARG A 174 17.71 -15.39 2.15
N ARG A 175 18.46 -14.42 1.59
CA ARG A 175 19.33 -14.66 0.42
C ARG A 175 20.52 -15.57 0.70
N ALA A 176 21.04 -15.55 1.95
CA ALA A 176 22.14 -16.40 2.36
C ALA A 176 21.70 -17.83 2.70
N ALA A 177 20.41 -18.04 2.99
CA ALA A 177 19.88 -19.37 3.25
C ALA A 177 19.89 -20.20 1.94
N PRO A 178 20.48 -21.43 1.94
CA PRO A 178 20.42 -22.28 0.77
C PRO A 178 18.96 -22.51 0.40
N SER A 179 18.64 -22.36 -0.90
CA SER A 179 17.33 -22.72 -1.42
C SER A 179 17.05 -24.17 -1.02
N ALA A 180 16.03 -24.39 -0.19
CA ALA A 180 15.58 -25.74 0.09
C ALA A 180 15.15 -26.33 -1.25
N ALA A 181 16.03 -27.12 -1.84
CA ALA A 181 15.74 -27.85 -3.05
C ALA A 181 14.51 -28.72 -2.80
N GLN A 182 13.46 -28.46 -3.55
CA GLN A 182 12.31 -29.36 -3.67
C GLN A 182 12.72 -30.61 -4.46
#